data_0b2fe763560aee0eb223f78796dd45ed
#
_entry.id   0b2fe763560aee0eb223f78796dd45ed
#
_cell.length_a   1.000
_cell.length_b   1.000
_cell.length_c   1.000
_cell.angle_alpha   90.00
_cell.angle_beta   90.00
_cell.angle_gamma   90.00
#
_symmetry.space_group_name_H-M   'P 1'
#
loop_
_entity.id
_entity.type
_entity.pdbx_description
1 polymer ?
#
loop_
_entity_poly.entity_id
_entity_poly.type
_entity_poly.pdbx_seq_one_letter_code
_entity_poly.pdbx_strand_id
1 'polypeptide(L)' 'MKLFFTGPVVKTELMVVMLEKHGIAATQEFVDPAAPDDGDLNRAANVLVPEPDYDRAHQLFFTEREDEL' A
#
# COMPACT_ATOMS: atom_id res chain seq x y z
N MET A 1 -5.19 -9.54 -7.65
CA MET A 1 -4.72 -8.24 -7.17
C MET A 1 -3.27 -8.03 -7.53
N LYS A 2 -2.86 -6.80 -7.67
CA LYS A 2 -1.52 -6.46 -8.13
C LYS A 2 -0.73 -5.77 -7.03
N LEU A 3 0.53 -6.11 -6.89
CA LEU A 3 1.41 -5.46 -5.91
C LEU A 3 1.58 -3.99 -6.28
N PHE A 4 1.28 -3.12 -5.33
CA PHE A 4 1.38 -1.68 -5.53
C PHE A 4 2.60 -1.09 -4.81
N PHE A 5 2.85 -1.51 -3.58
CA PHE A 5 3.90 -0.93 -2.76
C PHE A 5 4.36 -1.94 -1.71
N THR A 6 5.64 -1.89 -1.38
CA THR A 6 6.21 -2.67 -0.27
C THR A 6 6.98 -1.72 0.63
N GLY A 7 6.74 -1.82 1.92
CA GLY A 7 7.42 -0.97 2.88
C GLY A 7 7.03 -1.31 4.31
N PRO A 8 7.37 -0.45 5.28
CA PRO A 8 7.05 -0.70 6.69
C PRO A 8 5.54 -0.82 6.89
N VAL A 9 5.13 -1.70 7.81
CA VAL A 9 3.72 -1.99 8.05
C VAL A 9 2.92 -0.72 8.39
N VAL A 10 3.49 0.19 9.14
CA VAL A 10 2.81 1.44 9.51
C VAL A 10 2.48 2.25 8.27
N LYS A 11 3.42 2.35 7.34
CA LYS A 11 3.22 3.11 6.11
C LYS A 11 2.23 2.41 5.18
N THR A 12 2.32 1.10 5.04
CA THR A 12 1.41 0.37 4.17
C THR A 12 -0.02 0.40 4.70
N GLU A 13 -0.19 0.33 6.01
CA GLU A 13 -1.50 0.46 6.62
C GLU A 13 -2.13 1.81 6.31
N LEU A 14 -1.36 2.88 6.43
CA LEU A 14 -1.84 4.22 6.10
C LEU A 14 -2.24 4.32 4.65
N MET A 15 -1.44 3.74 3.75
CA MET A 15 -1.72 3.76 2.33
C MET A 15 -3.04 3.02 2.02
N VAL A 16 -3.27 1.87 2.67
CA VAL A 16 -4.51 1.13 2.48
C VAL A 16 -5.71 1.98 2.89
N VAL A 17 -5.63 2.64 4.05
CA VAL A 17 -6.71 3.51 4.52
C VAL A 17 -6.98 4.63 3.51
N MET A 18 -5.95 5.25 3.00
CA MET A 18 -6.10 6.35 2.03
C MET A 18 -6.71 5.84 0.73
N LEU A 19 -6.27 4.69 0.24
CA LEU A 19 -6.82 4.12 -0.98
C LEU A 19 -8.31 3.78 -0.81
N GLU A 20 -8.69 3.25 0.34
CA GLU A 20 -10.09 2.94 0.60
C GLU A 20 -10.95 4.20 0.60
N LYS A 21 -10.43 5.31 1.10
CA LYS A 21 -11.16 6.58 1.08
C LYS A 21 -11.42 7.07 -0.34
N HIS A 22 -10.61 6.63 -1.29
CA HIS A 22 -10.79 6.99 -2.69
C HIS A 22 -11.54 5.91 -3.48
N GLY A 23 -12.13 4.96 -2.79
CA GLY A 23 -12.95 3.93 -3.42
C GLY A 23 -12.15 2.77 -4.02
N ILE A 24 -10.90 2.64 -3.63
CA ILE A 24 -10.03 1.56 -4.11
C ILE A 24 -9.96 0.47 -3.03
N ALA A 25 -10.33 -0.75 -3.38
CA ALA A 25 -10.35 -1.88 -2.45
C ALA A 25 -8.95 -2.46 -2.27
N ALA A 26 -8.10 -1.74 -1.54
CA ALA A 26 -6.74 -2.16 -1.29
C ALA A 26 -6.67 -3.14 -0.12
N THR A 27 -5.68 -4.01 -0.14
CA THR A 27 -5.41 -4.94 0.96
C THR A 27 -3.94 -4.87 1.35
N GLN A 28 -3.66 -5.34 2.55
CA GLN A 28 -2.31 -5.38 3.10
C GLN A 28 -1.95 -6.82 3.41
N GLU A 29 -0.75 -7.24 3.02
CA GLU A 29 -0.22 -8.56 3.36
C GLU A 29 1.19 -8.42 3.89
N PHE A 30 1.53 -9.20 4.92
CA PHE A 30 2.89 -9.22 5.41
C PHE A 30 3.79 -9.94 4.42
N VAL A 31 5.01 -9.41 4.24
CA VAL A 31 5.99 -10.05 3.38
C VAL A 31 6.37 -11.43 3.92
N ASP A 32 6.47 -11.55 5.25
CA ASP A 32 6.73 -12.83 5.91
C ASP A 32 5.63 -13.12 6.92
N PRO A 33 4.54 -13.78 6.49
CA PRO A 33 3.42 -14.05 7.39
C PRO A 33 3.76 -15.07 8.48
N ALA A 34 4.85 -15.82 8.33
CA ALA A 34 5.28 -16.78 9.33
C ALA A 34 6.14 -16.15 10.43
N ALA A 35 6.57 -14.91 10.27
CA ALA A 35 7.37 -14.23 11.28
C ALA A 35 6.53 -13.98 12.54
N PRO A 36 7.15 -14.08 13.74
CA PRO A 36 6.41 -13.82 14.97
C PRO A 36 5.93 -12.37 15.03
N ASP A 37 4.74 -12.19 15.55
CA ASP A 37 4.17 -10.86 15.75
C ASP A 37 4.72 -10.31 17.07
N ASP A 38 5.83 -9.60 16.97
CA ASP A 38 6.49 -9.02 18.12
C ASP A 38 6.22 -7.52 18.29
N GLY A 39 5.29 -6.99 17.52
CA GLY A 39 4.95 -5.58 17.58
C GLY A 39 5.94 -4.68 16.85
N ASP A 40 6.79 -5.24 16.03
CA ASP A 40 7.77 -4.46 15.26
C ASP A 40 7.06 -3.67 14.15
N LEU A 41 7.01 -2.35 14.30
CA LEU A 41 6.36 -1.47 13.33
C LEU A 41 7.17 -1.27 12.05
N ASN A 42 8.41 -1.74 12.03
CA ASN A 42 9.25 -1.70 10.83
C ASN A 42 9.13 -2.95 9.98
N ARG A 43 8.31 -3.86 10.41
CA ARG A 43 8.05 -5.09 9.69
C ARG A 43 7.54 -4.77 8.27
N ALA A 44 8.08 -5.47 7.28
CA ALA A 44 7.71 -5.21 5.89
C ALA A 44 6.32 -5.78 5.56
N ALA A 45 5.58 -5.02 4.77
CA ALA A 45 4.27 -5.43 4.29
C ALA A 45 4.08 -4.98 2.86
N ASN A 46 3.18 -5.64 2.16
CA ASN A 46 2.80 -5.31 0.78
C ASN A 46 1.43 -4.67 0.75
N VAL A 47 1.27 -3.68 -0.11
CA VAL A 47 -0.05 -3.13 -0.45
C VAL A 47 -0.44 -3.71 -1.80
N LEU A 48 -1.65 -4.30 -1.88
CA LEU A 48 -2.17 -4.87 -3.11
C LEU A 48 -3.45 -4.15 -3.49
N VAL A 49 -3.60 -3.89 -4.78
CA VAL A 49 -4.80 -3.22 -5.31
C VAL A 49 -5.36 -4.04 -6.47
N PRO A 50 -6.66 -3.93 -6.77
CA PRO A 50 -7.23 -4.56 -7.97
C PRO A 50 -6.54 -4.01 -9.21
N GLU A 51 -6.27 -4.87 -10.19
CA GLU A 51 -5.60 -4.44 -11.41
C GLU A 51 -6.28 -3.25 -12.09
N PRO A 52 -7.61 -3.20 -12.21
CA PRO A 52 -8.27 -2.04 -12.84
C PRO A 52 -8.03 -0.73 -12.10
N ASP A 53 -7.74 -0.80 -10.81
CA ASP A 53 -7.54 0.39 -10.00
C ASP A 53 -6.07 0.76 -9.81
N TYR A 54 -5.17 -0.03 -10.36
CA TYR A 54 -3.74 0.19 -10.17
C TYR A 54 -3.31 1.58 -10.63
N ASP A 55 -3.74 1.99 -11.81
CA ASP A 55 -3.37 3.29 -12.36
C ASP A 55 -3.91 4.43 -11.51
N ARG A 56 -5.14 4.30 -11.01
CA ARG A 56 -5.72 5.30 -10.10
C ARG A 56 -4.92 5.41 -8.83
N ALA A 57 -4.57 4.27 -8.24
CA ALA A 57 -3.77 4.25 -7.03
C ALA A 57 -2.41 4.89 -7.27
N HIS A 58 -1.79 4.59 -8.40
CA HIS A 58 -0.51 5.16 -8.76
C HIS A 58 -0.59 6.68 -8.87
N GLN A 59 -1.63 7.19 -9.49
CA GLN A 59 -1.83 8.62 -9.63
C GLN A 59 -1.98 9.32 -8.29
N LEU A 60 -2.63 8.67 -7.33
CA LEU A 60 -2.84 9.28 -6.01
C LEU A 60 -1.54 9.48 -5.25
N PHE A 61 -0.57 8.59 -5.42
CA PHE A 61 0.64 8.63 -4.61
C PHE A 61 1.88 9.07 -5.36
N PHE A 62 1.91 8.94 -6.66
CA PHE A 62 3.15 9.16 -7.40
C PHE A 62 3.06 10.26 -8.44
N THR A 63 1.90 10.52 -9.02
CA THR A 63 1.78 11.48 -10.11
C THR A 63 1.81 12.92 -9.63
N GLU A 64 1.31 13.20 -8.44
CA GLU A 64 1.28 14.56 -7.91
C GLU A 64 2.67 15.18 -7.82
N ARG A 65 3.69 14.37 -7.61
CA ARG A 65 5.05 14.87 -7.50
C ARG A 65 5.57 15.43 -8.80
N GLU A 66 5.11 14.88 -9.91
CA GLU A 66 5.55 15.33 -11.22
C GLU A 66 5.00 16.71 -11.54
N ASP A 67 3.83 17.02 -11.00
CA ASP A 67 3.21 18.32 -11.22
C ASP A 67 3.93 19.44 -10.49
N GLU A 68 4.71 19.13 -9.48
CA GLU A 68 5.48 20.12 -8.74
C GLU A 68 6.78 20.49 -9.44
N LEU A 69 7.15 19.75 -10.45
CA LEU A 69 8.35 20.02 -11.20
C LEU A 69 8.07 21.03 -12.30
#